data_8f26744c2196378c09d9c672ef03d43a
#
_entry.id   8f26744c2196378c09d9c672ef03d43a
#
_cell.length_a   1.000
_cell.length_b   1.000
_cell.length_c   1.000
_cell.angle_alpha   90.00
_cell.angle_beta   90.00
_cell.angle_gamma   90.00
#
_symmetry.space_group_name_H-M   'P 1'
#
loop_
_entity.id
_entity.type
_entity.pdbx_description
1 polymer ?
#
loop_
_entity_poly.entity_id
_entity_poly.type
_entity_poly.pdbx_seq_one_letter_code
_entity_poly.pdbx_strand_id
1 'polypeptide(L)'
;MTSTNHANRHHDARATVIIGAAFLSLCAAWMSVLPLFAGPDEPANFIKSAAVVRGEMVGSPIDASATTSFWSTYVDIDSRFGTAQQVPWCFVGQPQVPACDKPLSTLTAVEESRTDMGRYPALGFLPAGLGTLVGPSDIGARAARLTAAL
;
A
#
# COMPACT_ATOMS: atom_id res chain seq x y z
N MET A 1 42.72 26.51 -11.76
CA MET A 1 42.35 25.14 -11.27
C MET A 1 40.85 24.93 -11.01
N THR A 2 39.94 25.70 -11.56
CA THR A 2 38.48 25.65 -11.29
C THR A 2 37.63 24.97 -12.38
N SER A 3 38.17 24.67 -13.56
CA SER A 3 37.41 24.14 -14.72
C SER A 3 37.06 22.65 -14.63
N THR A 4 37.85 21.84 -13.96
CA THR A 4 37.66 20.38 -13.86
C THR A 4 36.51 19.99 -12.92
N ASN A 5 36.18 20.82 -11.92
CA ASN A 5 35.10 20.55 -10.96
C ASN A 5 33.70 20.70 -11.55
N HIS A 6 33.50 21.54 -12.55
CA HIS A 6 32.19 21.73 -13.19
C HIS A 6 31.84 20.57 -14.12
N ALA A 7 32.77 20.05 -14.89
CA ALA A 7 32.52 18.90 -15.78
C ALA A 7 32.16 17.63 -14.99
N ASN A 8 32.84 17.35 -13.88
CA ASN A 8 32.50 16.19 -13.03
C ASN A 8 31.10 16.31 -12.42
N ARG A 9 30.70 17.48 -11.92
CA ARG A 9 29.35 17.66 -11.35
C ARG A 9 28.23 17.41 -12.35
N HIS A 10 28.41 17.77 -13.61
CA HIS A 10 27.43 17.49 -14.67
C HIS A 10 27.35 16.00 -15.03
N HIS A 11 28.49 15.29 -15.01
CA HIS A 11 28.50 13.84 -15.21
C HIS A 11 27.81 13.11 -14.06
N ASP A 12 28.11 13.48 -12.84
CA ASP A 12 27.50 12.88 -11.64
C ASP A 12 25.99 13.13 -11.59
N ALA A 13 25.54 14.34 -11.92
CA ALA A 13 24.10 14.67 -11.97
C ALA A 13 23.38 13.85 -13.05
N ARG A 14 23.97 13.69 -14.25
CA ARG A 14 23.38 12.85 -15.30
C ARG A 14 23.32 11.38 -14.91
N ALA A 15 24.37 10.84 -14.32
CA ALA A 15 24.40 9.47 -13.83
C ALA A 15 23.30 9.25 -12.77
N THR A 16 23.15 10.17 -11.82
CA THR A 16 22.11 10.09 -10.79
C THR A 16 20.70 10.10 -11.39
N VAL A 17 20.45 10.97 -12.37
CA VAL A 17 19.14 11.03 -13.06
C VAL A 17 18.86 9.73 -13.82
N ILE A 18 19.85 9.19 -14.53
CA ILE A 18 19.66 7.94 -15.29
C ILE A 18 19.39 6.77 -14.35
N ILE A 19 20.14 6.64 -13.26
CA ILE A 19 19.97 5.58 -12.26
C ILE A 19 18.58 5.73 -11.59
N GLY A 20 18.21 6.95 -11.20
CA GLY A 20 16.90 7.23 -10.63
C GLY A 20 15.76 6.88 -11.58
N ALA A 21 15.86 7.27 -12.85
CA ALA A 21 14.85 6.94 -13.87
C ALA A 21 14.75 5.43 -14.12
N ALA A 22 15.87 4.72 -14.17
CA ALA A 22 15.90 3.27 -14.32
C ALA A 22 15.25 2.57 -13.12
N PHE A 23 15.55 3.02 -11.91
CA PHE A 23 14.95 2.48 -10.68
C PHE A 23 13.43 2.71 -10.66
N LEU A 24 12.98 3.93 -10.95
CA LEU A 24 11.54 4.26 -11.00
C LEU A 24 10.82 3.44 -12.09
N SER A 25 11.45 3.24 -13.24
CA SER A 25 10.89 2.40 -14.31
C SER A 25 10.75 0.94 -13.87
N LEU A 26 11.73 0.42 -13.14
CA LEU A 26 11.68 -0.95 -12.60
C LEU A 26 10.57 -1.08 -11.54
N CYS A 27 10.44 -0.11 -10.64
CA CYS A 27 9.36 -0.07 -9.66
C CYS A 27 7.98 -0.01 -10.34
N ALA A 28 7.83 0.85 -11.34
CA ALA A 28 6.58 0.97 -12.09
C ALA A 28 6.22 -0.34 -12.83
N ALA A 29 7.19 -0.99 -13.46
CA ALA A 29 7.00 -2.29 -14.10
C ALA A 29 6.57 -3.35 -13.07
N TRP A 30 7.26 -3.43 -11.94
CA TRP A 30 6.93 -4.36 -10.87
C TRP A 30 5.50 -4.14 -10.34
N MET A 31 5.14 -2.89 -10.03
CA MET A 31 3.82 -2.54 -9.53
C MET A 31 2.69 -2.84 -10.54
N SER A 32 3.00 -2.78 -11.84
CA SER A 32 2.04 -3.04 -12.91
C SER A 32 1.79 -4.53 -13.11
N VAL A 33 2.81 -5.36 -12.94
CA VAL A 33 2.74 -6.81 -13.18
C VAL A 33 2.19 -7.54 -11.96
N LEU A 34 2.48 -7.06 -10.74
CA LEU A 34 2.02 -7.72 -9.53
C LEU A 34 0.51 -7.53 -9.34
N PRO A 35 -0.29 -8.60 -9.22
CA PRO A 35 -1.71 -8.51 -8.90
C PRO A 35 -1.93 -7.71 -7.61
N LEU A 36 -3.06 -7.02 -7.52
CA LEU A 36 -3.40 -6.27 -6.32
C LEU A 36 -3.48 -7.20 -5.10
N PHE A 37 -2.93 -6.73 -4.00
CA PHE A 37 -2.94 -7.42 -2.70
C PHE A 37 -2.20 -8.76 -2.68
N ALA A 38 -1.35 -9.03 -3.67
CA ALA A 38 -0.49 -10.22 -3.70
C ALA A 38 0.76 -10.08 -2.82
N GLY A 39 1.13 -8.87 -2.45
CA GLY A 39 2.23 -8.63 -1.52
C GLY A 39 1.89 -9.04 -0.08
N PRO A 40 2.86 -9.55 0.69
CA PRO A 40 2.67 -9.79 2.12
C PRO A 40 2.20 -8.50 2.81
N ASP A 41 1.19 -8.63 3.68
CA ASP A 41 0.62 -7.53 4.47
C ASP A 41 0.06 -6.35 3.65
N GLU A 42 0.06 -6.43 2.32
CA GLU A 42 -0.44 -5.36 1.46
C GLU A 42 -1.90 -4.99 1.74
N PRO A 43 -2.83 -5.95 1.93
CA PRO A 43 -4.20 -5.64 2.31
C PRO A 43 -4.29 -4.86 3.62
N ALA A 44 -3.55 -5.29 4.64
CA ALA A 44 -3.55 -4.64 5.95
C ALA A 44 -2.95 -3.23 5.88
N ASN A 45 -1.87 -3.05 5.10
CA ASN A 45 -1.26 -1.75 4.84
C ASN A 45 -2.21 -0.82 4.09
N PHE A 46 -2.95 -1.33 3.10
CA PHE A 46 -3.92 -0.56 2.32
C PHE A 46 -5.07 -0.05 3.20
N ILE A 47 -5.65 -0.92 4.03
CA ILE A 47 -6.71 -0.57 4.99
C ILE A 47 -6.20 0.48 5.98
N LYS A 48 -5.02 0.27 6.57
CA LYS A 48 -4.40 1.22 7.48
C LYS A 48 -4.17 2.58 6.82
N SER A 49 -3.64 2.58 5.61
CA SER A 49 -3.37 3.81 4.85
C SER A 49 -4.65 4.58 4.56
N ALA A 50 -5.72 3.88 4.14
CA ALA A 50 -7.02 4.47 3.90
C ALA A 50 -7.63 5.06 5.17
N ALA A 51 -7.48 4.40 6.31
CA ALA A 51 -7.95 4.85 7.61
C ALA A 51 -7.20 6.12 8.07
N VAL A 52 -5.87 6.12 7.98
CA VAL A 52 -5.02 7.23 8.45
C VAL A 52 -5.37 8.55 7.77
N VAL A 53 -5.54 8.58 6.46
CA VAL A 53 -5.88 9.83 5.74
C VAL A 53 -7.33 10.29 5.98
N ARG A 54 -8.14 9.43 6.61
CA ARG A 54 -9.53 9.74 7.02
C ARG A 54 -9.64 10.04 8.51
N GLY A 55 -8.50 10.11 9.21
CA GLY A 55 -8.45 10.50 10.62
C GLY A 55 -8.34 9.33 11.61
N GLU A 56 -8.48 8.10 11.16
CA GLU A 56 -8.40 6.88 11.98
C GLU A 56 -6.95 6.46 12.20
N MET A 57 -6.25 7.14 13.11
CA MET A 57 -4.80 6.96 13.30
C MET A 57 -4.42 5.62 13.93
N VAL A 58 -5.24 5.06 14.79
CA VAL A 58 -4.98 3.80 15.52
C VAL A 58 -6.10 2.80 15.32
N GLY A 59 -7.34 3.26 15.42
CA GLY A 59 -8.53 2.42 15.44
C GLY A 59 -8.85 1.87 16.84
N SER A 60 -9.90 1.08 16.93
CA SER A 60 -10.39 0.46 18.15
C SER A 60 -9.62 -0.84 18.47
N PRO A 61 -9.32 -1.12 19.76
CA PRO A 61 -8.64 -2.35 20.12
C PRO A 61 -9.53 -3.57 19.82
N ILE A 62 -8.89 -4.65 19.37
CA ILE A 62 -9.53 -5.96 19.26
C ILE A 62 -9.37 -6.64 20.62
N ASP A 63 -10.45 -7.21 21.15
CA ASP A 63 -10.38 -8.00 22.37
C ASP A 63 -9.37 -9.13 22.22
N ALA A 64 -8.41 -9.17 23.14
CA ALA A 64 -7.28 -10.08 23.11
C ALA A 64 -7.73 -11.54 23.30
N SER A 65 -8.22 -12.16 22.24
CA SER A 65 -8.21 -13.62 22.16
C SER A 65 -6.79 -14.06 21.80
N ALA A 66 -6.38 -15.25 22.20
CA ALA A 66 -5.03 -15.80 22.01
C ALA A 66 -4.56 -15.88 20.53
N THR A 67 -5.40 -15.51 19.59
CA THR A 67 -5.15 -15.56 18.14
C THR A 67 -4.99 -14.19 17.48
N THR A 68 -5.18 -13.09 18.22
CA THR A 68 -5.09 -11.74 17.68
C THR A 68 -3.73 -11.11 17.98
N SER A 69 -3.07 -10.54 16.95
CA SER A 69 -1.85 -9.79 17.13
C SER A 69 -2.11 -8.53 17.94
N PHE A 70 -1.19 -8.17 18.85
CA PHE A 70 -1.21 -6.89 19.57
C PHE A 70 -1.33 -5.68 18.61
N TRP A 71 -0.82 -5.80 17.39
CA TRP A 71 -0.83 -4.74 16.38
C TRP A 71 -2.16 -4.58 15.66
N SER A 72 -3.07 -5.55 15.80
CA SER A 72 -4.38 -5.55 15.12
C SER A 72 -5.34 -4.57 15.80
N THR A 73 -6.07 -3.82 14.97
CA THR A 73 -7.18 -2.96 15.41
C THR A 73 -8.32 -3.02 14.39
N TYR A 74 -9.50 -2.56 14.81
CA TYR A 74 -10.60 -2.23 13.91
C TYR A 74 -10.56 -0.75 13.57
N VAL A 75 -10.88 -0.43 12.31
CA VAL A 75 -11.02 0.94 11.79
C VAL A 75 -12.35 1.07 11.06
N ASP A 76 -13.02 2.20 11.25
CA ASP A 76 -14.29 2.51 10.61
C ASP A 76 -14.06 3.18 9.26
N ILE A 77 -14.10 2.40 8.20
CA ILE A 77 -13.88 2.89 6.83
C ILE A 77 -14.93 2.29 5.89
N ASP A 78 -15.00 2.86 4.68
CA ASP A 78 -15.82 2.29 3.61
C ASP A 78 -15.46 0.81 3.42
N SER A 79 -16.47 -0.06 3.48
CA SER A 79 -16.34 -1.53 3.42
C SER A 79 -15.58 -2.02 2.19
N ARG A 80 -15.58 -1.23 1.10
CA ARG A 80 -14.80 -1.53 -0.10
C ARG A 80 -13.30 -1.59 0.16
N PHE A 81 -12.76 -0.77 1.08
CA PHE A 81 -11.37 -0.89 1.52
C PHE A 81 -11.13 -2.17 2.32
N GLY A 82 -12.08 -2.53 3.21
CA GLY A 82 -11.99 -3.74 4.03
C GLY A 82 -11.96 -5.03 3.21
N THR A 83 -12.65 -5.05 2.05
CA THR A 83 -12.66 -6.23 1.16
C THR A 83 -11.29 -6.56 0.56
N ALA A 84 -10.32 -5.66 0.62
CA ALA A 84 -8.94 -5.93 0.21
C ALA A 84 -8.35 -7.15 0.93
N GLN A 85 -8.73 -7.42 2.17
CA GLN A 85 -8.28 -8.62 2.91
C GLN A 85 -8.77 -9.93 2.31
N GLN A 86 -9.86 -9.91 1.56
CA GLN A 86 -10.45 -11.10 0.98
C GLN A 86 -9.83 -11.47 -0.38
N VAL A 87 -9.18 -10.51 -1.04
CA VAL A 87 -8.61 -10.72 -2.37
C VAL A 87 -7.54 -11.81 -2.39
N PRO A 88 -6.59 -11.90 -1.45
CA PRO A 88 -5.56 -12.92 -1.47
C PRO A 88 -6.07 -14.35 -1.26
N TRP A 89 -7.27 -14.54 -0.71
CA TRP A 89 -7.80 -15.87 -0.39
C TRP A 89 -7.97 -16.79 -1.58
N CYS A 90 -7.96 -16.24 -2.80
CA CYS A 90 -8.05 -17.04 -4.01
C CYS A 90 -6.76 -17.82 -4.34
N PHE A 91 -5.61 -17.42 -3.79
CA PHE A 91 -4.30 -18.07 -4.06
C PHE A 91 -3.48 -18.36 -2.80
N VAL A 92 -3.76 -17.69 -1.67
CA VAL A 92 -3.01 -17.91 -0.42
C VAL A 92 -3.12 -19.35 0.04
N GLY A 93 -1.97 -19.98 0.31
CA GLY A 93 -1.88 -21.39 0.68
C GLY A 93 -2.04 -22.37 -0.49
N GLN A 94 -2.14 -21.90 -1.72
CA GLN A 94 -2.30 -22.72 -2.93
C GLN A 94 -1.17 -22.40 -3.94
N PRO A 95 0.03 -22.98 -3.77
CA PRO A 95 1.21 -22.59 -4.57
C PRO A 95 1.07 -22.87 -6.08
N GLN A 96 0.10 -23.70 -6.48
CA GLN A 96 -0.16 -24.00 -7.89
C GLN A 96 -1.18 -23.05 -8.53
N VAL A 97 -1.87 -22.23 -7.72
CA VAL A 97 -2.89 -21.28 -8.21
C VAL A 97 -2.22 -19.94 -8.45
N PRO A 98 -2.25 -19.40 -9.66
CA PRO A 98 -1.76 -18.05 -9.92
C PRO A 98 -2.58 -17.04 -9.13
N ALA A 99 -1.94 -15.93 -8.74
CA ALA A 99 -2.64 -14.85 -8.08
C ALA A 99 -3.79 -14.35 -8.97
N CYS A 100 -4.97 -14.22 -8.37
CA CYS A 100 -6.17 -13.79 -9.06
C CYS A 100 -6.42 -12.30 -8.81
N ASP A 101 -6.84 -11.61 -9.85
CA ASP A 101 -7.21 -10.19 -9.77
C ASP A 101 -8.71 -10.10 -9.45
N LYS A 102 -9.05 -10.25 -8.17
CA LYS A 102 -10.44 -10.13 -7.71
C LYS A 102 -10.74 -8.65 -7.44
N PRO A 103 -11.78 -8.07 -8.05
CA PRO A 103 -12.11 -6.67 -7.83
C PRO A 103 -12.56 -6.42 -6.38
N LEU A 104 -12.32 -5.22 -5.90
CA LEU A 104 -12.87 -4.76 -4.64
C LEU A 104 -14.41 -4.73 -4.70
N SER A 105 -15.05 -4.88 -3.55
CA SER A 105 -16.53 -4.82 -3.46
C SER A 105 -17.06 -3.51 -4.02
N THR A 106 -18.27 -3.55 -4.54
CA THR A 106 -19.02 -2.36 -4.97
C THR A 106 -19.99 -1.84 -3.90
N LEU A 107 -20.17 -2.59 -2.80
CA LEU A 107 -21.03 -2.19 -1.70
C LEU A 107 -20.43 -1.00 -0.96
N THR A 108 -21.24 0.01 -0.70
CA THR A 108 -20.86 1.23 0.01
C THR A 108 -21.52 1.26 1.38
N ALA A 109 -20.78 1.00 2.41
CA ALA A 109 -21.17 1.20 3.81
C ALA A 109 -19.91 1.52 4.61
N VAL A 110 -20.00 2.27 5.69
CA VAL A 110 -18.93 2.37 6.66
C VAL A 110 -19.07 1.18 7.59
N GLU A 111 -18.04 0.38 7.69
CA GLU A 111 -18.00 -0.84 8.49
C GLU A 111 -16.67 -0.96 9.21
N GLU A 112 -16.70 -1.66 10.33
CA GLU A 112 -15.48 -2.04 11.02
C GLU A 112 -14.63 -2.96 10.13
N SER A 113 -13.46 -2.50 9.77
CA SER A 113 -12.49 -3.26 8.99
C SER A 113 -11.26 -3.54 9.83
N ARG A 114 -10.86 -4.81 9.92
CA ARG A 114 -9.67 -5.20 10.65
C ARG A 114 -8.42 -4.82 9.85
N THR A 115 -7.40 -4.32 10.57
CA THR A 115 -6.04 -4.21 10.04
C THR A 115 -5.04 -4.73 11.06
N ASP A 116 -4.04 -5.48 10.62
CA ASP A 116 -2.96 -5.96 11.48
C ASP A 116 -1.84 -4.91 11.65
N MET A 117 -2.01 -3.74 11.02
CA MET A 117 -1.09 -2.59 11.09
C MET A 117 -1.61 -1.44 11.96
N GLY A 118 -2.70 -1.64 12.70
CA GLY A 118 -3.41 -0.57 13.39
C GLY A 118 -2.56 0.25 14.36
N ARG A 119 -1.68 -0.38 15.12
CA ARG A 119 -0.82 0.27 16.13
C ARG A 119 0.54 0.71 15.60
N TYR A 120 0.85 0.48 14.32
CA TYR A 120 2.06 1.02 13.71
C TYR A 120 1.96 2.54 13.56
N PRO A 121 3.11 3.26 13.57
CA PRO A 121 3.14 4.71 13.42
C PRO A 121 2.42 5.20 12.15
N ALA A 122 1.40 6.03 12.33
CA ALA A 122 0.52 6.46 11.24
C ALA A 122 1.24 7.20 10.10
N LEU A 123 2.32 7.95 10.43
CA LEU A 123 3.06 8.75 9.44
C LEU A 123 3.61 7.90 8.27
N GLY A 124 4.02 6.65 8.53
CA GLY A 124 4.51 5.75 7.49
C GLY A 124 3.46 5.34 6.46
N PHE A 125 2.18 5.50 6.79
CA PHE A 125 1.06 5.13 5.92
C PHE A 125 0.47 6.31 5.15
N LEU A 126 0.90 7.54 5.44
CA LEU A 126 0.38 8.74 4.77
C LEU A 126 0.61 8.72 3.25
N PRO A 127 1.81 8.41 2.72
CA PRO A 127 2.01 8.41 1.27
C PRO A 127 1.03 7.48 0.54
N ALA A 128 0.93 6.22 0.97
CA ALA A 128 -0.04 5.29 0.41
C ALA A 128 -1.49 5.76 0.64
N GLY A 129 -1.76 6.35 1.80
CA GLY A 129 -3.06 6.91 2.15
C GLY A 129 -3.54 7.96 1.16
N LEU A 130 -2.67 8.87 0.74
CA LEU A 130 -3.00 9.89 -0.27
C LEU A 130 -3.46 9.24 -1.57
N GLY A 131 -2.84 8.14 -2.01
CA GLY A 131 -3.29 7.38 -3.17
C GLY A 131 -4.71 6.82 -3.00
N THR A 132 -5.11 6.44 -1.78
CA THR A 132 -6.46 5.92 -1.51
C THR A 132 -7.56 6.98 -1.61
N LEU A 133 -7.22 8.28 -1.66
CA LEU A 133 -8.19 9.36 -1.85
C LEU A 133 -8.80 9.36 -3.25
N VAL A 134 -8.17 8.71 -4.23
CA VAL A 134 -8.75 8.47 -5.56
C VAL A 134 -10.04 7.64 -5.46
N GLY A 135 -10.17 6.82 -4.42
CA GLY A 135 -11.37 6.06 -4.11
C GLY A 135 -11.08 4.59 -3.76
N PRO A 136 -12.06 3.90 -3.21
CA PRO A 136 -11.99 2.48 -2.88
C PRO A 136 -12.17 1.61 -4.14
N SER A 137 -11.19 1.62 -5.01
CA SER A 137 -11.20 0.96 -6.31
C SER A 137 -9.82 0.41 -6.63
N ASP A 138 -9.72 -0.41 -7.66
CA ASP A 138 -8.43 -0.92 -8.16
C ASP A 138 -7.49 0.23 -8.56
N ILE A 139 -8.06 1.32 -9.11
CA ILE A 139 -7.27 2.52 -9.44
C ILE A 139 -6.72 3.15 -8.16
N GLY A 140 -7.54 3.28 -7.11
CA GLY A 140 -7.10 3.79 -5.80
C GLY A 140 -6.04 2.91 -5.15
N ALA A 141 -6.15 1.59 -5.26
CA ALA A 141 -5.13 0.66 -4.76
C ALA A 141 -3.81 0.79 -5.53
N ARG A 142 -3.84 0.91 -6.86
CA ARG A 142 -2.64 1.15 -7.67
C ARG A 142 -2.02 2.53 -7.39
N ALA A 143 -2.86 3.56 -7.18
CA ALA A 143 -2.39 4.88 -6.77
C ALA A 143 -1.72 4.83 -5.39
N ALA A 144 -2.26 4.06 -4.44
CA ALA A 144 -1.65 3.84 -3.12
C ALA A 144 -0.27 3.17 -3.23
N ARG A 145 -0.11 2.17 -4.09
CA ARG A 145 1.21 1.56 -4.37
C ARG A 145 2.20 2.57 -4.93
N LEU A 146 1.76 3.39 -5.89
CA LEU A 146 2.62 4.39 -6.53
C LEU A 146 3.09 5.43 -5.51
N THR A 147 2.19 5.97 -4.72
CA THR A 147 2.53 6.99 -3.70
C THR A 147 3.36 6.43 -2.55
N ALA A 148 3.25 5.13 -2.24
CA ALA A 148 4.10 4.46 -1.27
C ALA A 148 5.54 4.26 -1.77
N ALA A 149 5.78 4.26 -3.08
CA ALA A 149 7.09 4.06 -3.70
C ALA A 149 7.88 5.38 -3.90
N LEU A 150 7.24 6.53 -3.71
CA LEU A 150 7.84 7.87 -3.82
C LEU A 150 8.37 8.37 -2.49
#